data_62dd6c9170c509af9efa99697e31a4be
#
_entry.id   62dd6c9170c509af9efa99697e31a4be
#
_cell.length_a   1.000
_cell.length_b   1.000
_cell.length_c   1.000
_cell.angle_alpha   90.00
_cell.angle_beta   90.00
_cell.angle_gamma   90.00
#
_symmetry.space_group_name_H-M   'P 1'
#
loop_
_entity.id
_entity.type
_entity.pdbx_description
1 polymer ?
#
loop_
_entity_poly.entity_id
_entity_poly.type
_entity_poly.pdbx_seq_one_letter_code
_entity_poly.pdbx_strand_id
1 'polypeptide(L)'
;YDFDLQVEAMRLVGRHSEVPVPRVPWQERSSEALGVPFFVMERIDGEMVPDNPPYVFGGWLADAAPAQQRQVEQELIEAIAGIHGIRAGRAEAAFLHIDQPGATALRRHFARERALYGWGRNGMRFALVEQLFDWLEANWPAHEGEPVVSWGDARPANALWREARIVAVLDWELAMLGPR
;
A
#
# COMPACT_ATOMS: atom_id res chain seq x y z
N TYR A 1 10.79 -2.28 7.96
CA TYR A 1 9.73 -2.77 7.05
C TYR A 1 9.73 -4.28 7.04
N ASP A 2 8.53 -4.88 6.95
CA ASP A 2 8.39 -6.32 6.83
C ASP A 2 8.68 -6.74 5.39
N PHE A 3 9.84 -7.36 5.20
CA PHE A 3 10.31 -7.85 3.91
C PHE A 3 9.39 -8.94 3.33
N ASP A 4 8.91 -9.86 4.16
CA ASP A 4 8.03 -10.94 3.72
C ASP A 4 6.66 -10.42 3.30
N LEU A 5 6.15 -9.36 3.94
CA LEU A 5 4.90 -8.71 3.62
C LEU A 5 4.84 -8.27 2.14
N GLN A 6 5.87 -7.59 1.65
CA GLN A 6 5.91 -7.12 0.26
C GLN A 6 5.84 -8.26 -0.74
N VAL A 7 6.63 -9.31 -0.52
CA VAL A 7 6.68 -10.48 -1.40
C VAL A 7 5.36 -11.22 -1.43
N GLU A 8 4.79 -11.50 -0.26
CA GLU A 8 3.53 -12.24 -0.16
C GLU A 8 2.33 -11.40 -0.68
N ALA A 9 2.36 -10.08 -0.52
CA ALA A 9 1.34 -9.20 -1.09
C ALA A 9 1.35 -9.24 -2.63
N MET A 10 2.51 -9.08 -3.27
CA MET A 10 2.63 -9.21 -4.73
C MET A 10 2.17 -10.58 -5.22
N ARG A 11 2.56 -11.66 -4.52
CA ARG A 11 2.12 -13.03 -4.87
C ARG A 11 0.62 -13.21 -4.72
N LEU A 12 0.02 -12.66 -3.66
CA LEU A 12 -1.42 -12.74 -3.42
C LEU A 12 -2.19 -12.01 -4.53
N VAL A 13 -1.82 -10.76 -4.80
CA VAL A 13 -2.45 -9.93 -5.82
C VAL A 13 -2.34 -10.56 -7.20
N GLY A 14 -1.15 -11.04 -7.57
CA GLY A 14 -0.91 -11.69 -8.87
C GLY A 14 -1.65 -13.03 -9.04
N ARG A 15 -2.06 -13.71 -7.94
CA ARG A 15 -2.88 -14.93 -8.02
C ARG A 15 -4.38 -14.68 -8.08
N HIS A 16 -4.85 -13.61 -7.46
CA HIS A 16 -6.28 -13.39 -7.18
C HIS A 16 -6.89 -12.18 -7.90
N SER A 17 -6.11 -11.48 -8.73
CA SER A 17 -6.60 -10.32 -9.48
C SER A 17 -5.89 -10.18 -10.83
N GLU A 18 -6.46 -9.35 -11.69
CA GLU A 18 -5.84 -8.91 -12.95
C GLU A 18 -4.96 -7.65 -12.77
N VAL A 19 -4.81 -7.16 -11.54
CA VAL A 19 -3.95 -6.00 -11.25
C VAL A 19 -2.50 -6.38 -11.54
N PRO A 20 -1.81 -5.62 -12.41
CA PRO A 20 -0.45 -5.98 -12.79
C PRO A 20 0.50 -5.77 -11.62
N VAL A 21 1.22 -6.82 -11.26
CA VAL A 21 2.29 -6.82 -10.26
C VAL A 21 3.49 -7.59 -10.80
N PRO A 22 4.73 -7.23 -10.46
CA PRO A 22 5.90 -8.01 -10.84
C PRO A 22 5.83 -9.41 -10.26
N ARG A 23 6.21 -10.41 -11.04
CA ARG A 23 6.43 -11.76 -10.50
C ARG A 23 7.66 -11.78 -9.62
N VAL A 24 7.59 -12.50 -8.49
CA VAL A 24 8.69 -12.67 -7.54
C VAL A 24 9.16 -14.14 -7.58
N PRO A 25 10.08 -14.50 -8.48
CA PRO A 25 10.56 -15.87 -8.66
C PRO A 25 11.47 -16.33 -7.51
N TRP A 26 12.15 -15.43 -6.83
CA TRP A 26 13.10 -15.77 -5.79
C TRP A 26 12.98 -14.86 -4.58
N GLN A 27 13.14 -15.45 -3.41
CA GLN A 27 13.21 -14.75 -2.13
C GLN A 27 14.28 -15.40 -1.26
N GLU A 28 15.22 -14.61 -0.75
CA GLU A 28 16.26 -15.03 0.15
C GLU A 28 16.08 -14.34 1.50
N ARG A 29 15.78 -15.12 2.53
CA ARG A 29 15.57 -14.63 3.90
C ARG A 29 16.86 -14.56 4.72
N SER A 30 17.90 -15.29 4.29
CA SER A 30 19.20 -15.25 4.93
C SER A 30 19.98 -14.00 4.51
N SER A 31 20.75 -13.45 5.43
CA SER A 31 21.71 -12.38 5.13
C SER A 31 23.07 -12.90 4.63
N GLU A 32 23.24 -14.22 4.48
CA GLU A 32 24.55 -14.82 4.14
C GLU A 32 25.04 -14.42 2.75
N ALA A 33 24.12 -14.32 1.77
CA ALA A 33 24.49 -14.07 0.38
C ALA A 33 24.91 -12.62 0.10
N LEU A 34 24.15 -11.64 0.60
CA LEU A 34 24.33 -10.21 0.30
C LEU A 34 24.44 -9.32 1.58
N GLY A 35 24.52 -9.92 2.76
CA GLY A 35 24.53 -9.17 4.02
C GLY A 35 23.16 -8.72 4.51
N VAL A 36 22.11 -8.84 3.68
CA VAL A 36 20.71 -8.52 3.98
C VAL A 36 19.79 -9.53 3.29
N PRO A 37 18.57 -9.76 3.80
CA PRO A 37 17.53 -10.45 3.05
C PRO A 37 17.18 -9.70 1.76
N PHE A 38 16.82 -10.42 0.70
CA PHE A 38 16.44 -9.82 -0.57
C PHE A 38 15.44 -10.69 -1.33
N PHE A 39 14.78 -10.10 -2.30
CA PHE A 39 14.02 -10.84 -3.30
C PHE A 39 14.38 -10.36 -4.71
N VAL A 40 14.14 -11.24 -5.67
CA VAL A 40 14.29 -10.94 -7.09
C VAL A 40 12.89 -10.87 -7.68
N MET A 41 12.59 -9.78 -8.34
CA MET A 41 11.33 -9.61 -9.04
C MET A 41 11.54 -9.33 -10.52
N GLU A 42 10.51 -9.56 -11.30
CA GLU A 42 10.48 -9.26 -12.73
C GLU A 42 10.75 -7.76 -12.94
N ARG A 43 11.62 -7.45 -13.90
CA ARG A 43 11.80 -6.08 -14.35
C ARG A 43 10.68 -5.70 -15.31
N ILE A 44 9.92 -4.69 -14.95
CA ILE A 44 8.87 -4.13 -15.80
C ILE A 44 9.35 -2.78 -16.35
N ASP A 45 9.28 -2.61 -17.66
CA ASP A 45 9.60 -1.33 -18.29
C ASP A 45 8.37 -0.40 -18.21
N GLY A 46 8.57 0.78 -17.64
CA GLY A 46 7.54 1.80 -17.44
C GLY A 46 8.14 3.07 -16.86
N GLU A 47 7.35 4.13 -16.83
CA GLU A 47 7.71 5.41 -16.23
C GLU A 47 7.16 5.51 -14.81
N MET A 48 7.91 6.09 -13.91
CA MET A 48 7.41 6.46 -12.58
C MET A 48 6.88 7.89 -12.60
N VAL A 49 5.86 8.13 -11.79
CA VAL A 49 5.48 9.50 -11.44
C VAL A 49 6.42 9.98 -10.33
N PRO A 50 7.16 11.08 -10.51
CA PRO A 50 8.17 11.50 -9.54
C PRO A 50 7.53 12.05 -8.27
N ASP A 51 8.20 11.84 -7.14
CA ASP A 51 7.86 12.45 -5.85
C ASP A 51 8.63 13.75 -5.59
N ASN A 52 9.72 13.97 -6.31
CA ASN A 52 10.54 15.18 -6.17
C ASN A 52 10.94 15.76 -7.55
N PRO A 53 10.37 16.89 -7.97
CA PRO A 53 9.26 17.57 -7.29
C PRO A 53 7.99 16.71 -7.28
N PRO A 54 7.07 16.93 -6.32
CA PRO A 54 5.79 16.21 -6.33
C PRO A 54 5.07 16.40 -7.66
N TYR A 55 4.47 15.34 -8.17
CA TYR A 55 3.84 15.28 -9.50
C TYR A 55 2.75 16.33 -9.75
N VAL A 56 2.20 16.95 -8.71
CA VAL A 56 1.24 18.07 -8.82
C VAL A 56 1.91 19.38 -9.24
N PHE A 57 3.24 19.49 -9.14
CA PHE A 57 3.99 20.69 -9.47
C PHE A 57 4.86 20.53 -10.72
N GLY A 58 5.01 19.33 -11.26
CA GLY A 58 5.81 19.09 -12.46
C GLY A 58 5.98 17.63 -12.82
N GLY A 59 6.58 17.38 -13.99
CA GLY A 59 6.77 16.05 -14.54
C GLY A 59 5.67 15.65 -15.51
N TRP A 60 5.85 14.50 -16.15
CA TRP A 60 5.01 14.07 -17.26
C TRP A 60 3.50 14.06 -16.93
N LEU A 61 3.10 13.73 -15.68
CA LEU A 61 1.71 13.70 -15.28
C LEU A 61 1.11 15.11 -15.14
N ALA A 62 1.88 16.06 -14.56
CA ALA A 62 1.43 17.46 -14.47
C ALA A 62 1.29 18.10 -15.86
N ASP A 63 2.21 17.76 -16.77
CA ASP A 63 2.27 18.31 -18.12
C ASP A 63 1.34 17.56 -19.10
N ALA A 64 0.74 16.44 -18.69
CA ALA A 64 -0.12 15.63 -19.50
C ALA A 64 -1.44 16.35 -19.86
N ALA A 65 -1.99 16.03 -21.02
CA ALA A 65 -3.31 16.53 -21.40
C ALA A 65 -4.39 16.08 -20.39
N PRO A 66 -5.44 16.89 -20.14
CA PRO A 66 -6.48 16.54 -19.16
C PRO A 66 -7.15 15.18 -19.38
N ALA A 67 -7.18 14.69 -20.60
CA ALA A 67 -7.69 13.34 -20.90
C ALA A 67 -6.76 12.25 -20.37
N GLN A 68 -5.44 12.43 -20.46
CA GLN A 68 -4.46 11.51 -19.92
C GLN A 68 -4.44 11.53 -18.39
N GLN A 69 -4.56 12.72 -17.77
CA GLN A 69 -4.67 12.84 -16.32
C GLN A 69 -5.88 12.08 -15.79
N ARG A 70 -7.05 12.22 -16.43
CA ARG A 70 -8.26 11.44 -16.08
C ARG A 70 -8.07 9.93 -16.29
N GLN A 71 -7.34 9.54 -17.33
CA GLN A 71 -7.03 8.13 -17.55
C GLN A 71 -6.17 7.56 -16.44
N VAL A 72 -5.13 8.29 -16.00
CA VAL A 72 -4.27 7.89 -14.86
C VAL A 72 -5.10 7.75 -13.59
N GLU A 73 -5.99 8.70 -13.30
CA GLU A 73 -6.89 8.63 -12.15
C GLU A 73 -7.79 7.38 -12.22
N GLN A 74 -8.39 7.12 -13.38
CA GLN A 74 -9.26 5.96 -13.57
C GLN A 74 -8.50 4.64 -13.41
N GLU A 75 -7.34 4.50 -14.03
CA GLU A 75 -6.47 3.30 -13.91
C GLU A 75 -6.10 3.03 -12.45
N LEU A 76 -5.79 4.10 -11.68
CA LEU A 76 -5.46 3.96 -10.26
C LEU A 76 -6.67 3.49 -9.45
N ILE A 77 -7.85 4.07 -9.69
CA ILE A 77 -9.10 3.66 -9.04
C ILE A 77 -9.44 2.21 -9.39
N GLU A 78 -9.29 1.80 -10.65
CA GLU A 78 -9.53 0.42 -11.10
C GLU A 78 -8.55 -0.56 -10.46
N ALA A 79 -7.28 -0.20 -10.32
CA ALA A 79 -6.28 -1.02 -9.62
C ALA A 79 -6.65 -1.20 -8.13
N ILE A 80 -7.02 -0.11 -7.44
CA ILE A 80 -7.48 -0.16 -6.04
C ILE A 80 -8.74 -1.04 -5.93
N ALA A 81 -9.71 -0.86 -6.83
CA ALA A 81 -10.93 -1.67 -6.84
C ALA A 81 -10.65 -3.15 -7.09
N GLY A 82 -9.70 -3.46 -7.99
CA GLY A 82 -9.23 -4.83 -8.25
C GLY A 82 -8.60 -5.46 -7.01
N ILE A 83 -7.74 -4.73 -6.30
CA ILE A 83 -7.11 -5.18 -5.04
C ILE A 83 -8.19 -5.41 -3.97
N HIS A 84 -9.12 -4.48 -3.78
CA HIS A 84 -10.23 -4.62 -2.84
C HIS A 84 -11.20 -5.76 -3.23
N GLY A 85 -11.23 -6.14 -4.50
CA GLY A 85 -12.01 -7.25 -5.03
C GLY A 85 -11.46 -8.64 -4.69
N ILE A 86 -10.22 -8.74 -4.22
CA ILE A 86 -9.55 -10.01 -3.91
C ILE A 86 -10.34 -10.78 -2.84
N ARG A 87 -10.60 -12.05 -3.13
CA ARG A 87 -11.27 -13.01 -2.24
C ARG A 87 -10.32 -14.15 -1.91
N ALA A 88 -9.33 -13.84 -1.05
CA ALA A 88 -8.40 -14.85 -0.55
C ALA A 88 -8.96 -15.55 0.70
N GLY A 89 -8.58 -16.82 0.88
CA GLY A 89 -8.88 -17.54 2.11
C GLY A 89 -8.23 -16.90 3.34
N ARG A 90 -8.87 -17.04 4.52
CA ARG A 90 -8.36 -16.43 5.76
C ARG A 90 -6.91 -16.83 6.07
N ALA A 91 -6.55 -18.09 5.81
CA ALA A 91 -5.19 -18.56 6.03
C ALA A 91 -4.20 -17.93 5.03
N GLU A 92 -4.60 -17.75 3.78
CA GLU A 92 -3.77 -17.17 2.73
C GLU A 92 -3.52 -15.67 2.95
N ALA A 93 -4.50 -14.94 3.48
CA ALA A 93 -4.39 -13.51 3.80
C ALA A 93 -3.92 -13.25 5.25
N ALA A 94 -3.51 -14.27 6.00
CA ALA A 94 -3.16 -14.12 7.42
C ALA A 94 -1.97 -13.18 7.65
N PHE A 95 -1.02 -13.11 6.73
CA PHE A 95 0.15 -12.22 6.80
C PHE A 95 -0.21 -10.73 6.70
N LEU A 96 -1.40 -10.38 6.17
CA LEU A 96 -1.90 -9.00 6.10
C LEU A 96 -2.55 -8.53 7.42
N HIS A 97 -2.59 -9.41 8.42
CA HIS A 97 -3.18 -9.09 9.71
C HIS A 97 -2.22 -8.24 10.55
N ILE A 98 -2.64 -7.05 10.91
CA ILE A 98 -1.84 -6.16 11.76
C ILE A 98 -1.81 -6.74 13.18
N ASP A 99 -0.60 -7.03 13.69
CA ASP A 99 -0.37 -7.50 15.06
C ASP A 99 -0.38 -6.32 16.05
N GLN A 100 -1.59 -5.82 16.29
CA GLN A 100 -1.86 -4.75 17.24
C GLN A 100 -3.18 -5.01 17.96
N PRO A 101 -3.40 -4.47 19.17
CA PRO A 101 -4.67 -4.57 19.86
C PRO A 101 -5.83 -3.99 19.06
N GLY A 102 -6.95 -4.71 19.00
CA GLY A 102 -8.17 -4.25 18.36
C GLY A 102 -9.08 -5.38 17.90
N ALA A 103 -10.39 -5.22 18.10
CA ALA A 103 -11.37 -6.22 17.72
C ALA A 103 -11.56 -6.32 16.19
N THR A 104 -11.30 -5.22 15.47
CA THR A 104 -11.50 -5.11 14.01
C THR A 104 -10.20 -4.74 13.31
N ALA A 105 -10.16 -4.88 11.98
CA ALA A 105 -9.01 -4.49 11.15
C ALA A 105 -8.71 -2.99 11.31
N LEU A 106 -9.75 -2.15 11.28
CA LEU A 106 -9.60 -0.70 11.45
C LEU A 106 -9.06 -0.33 12.84
N ARG A 107 -9.54 -0.99 13.90
CA ARG A 107 -9.03 -0.77 15.28
C ARG A 107 -7.55 -1.15 15.39
N ARG A 108 -7.12 -2.24 14.79
CA ARG A 108 -5.71 -2.65 14.77
C ARG A 108 -4.85 -1.68 13.97
N HIS A 109 -5.34 -1.21 12.83
CA HIS A 109 -4.66 -0.17 12.05
C HIS A 109 -4.49 1.11 12.87
N PHE A 110 -5.55 1.59 13.49
CA PHE A 110 -5.51 2.77 14.35
C PHE A 110 -4.50 2.61 15.52
N ALA A 111 -4.48 1.43 16.16
CA ALA A 111 -3.52 1.12 17.21
C ALA A 111 -2.07 1.13 16.69
N ARG A 112 -1.82 0.63 15.47
CA ARG A 112 -0.52 0.70 14.81
C ARG A 112 -0.08 2.14 14.60
N GLU A 113 -0.95 3.00 14.06
CA GLU A 113 -0.61 4.40 13.80
C GLU A 113 -0.30 5.16 15.10
N ARG A 114 -1.06 4.89 16.18
CA ARG A 114 -0.74 5.45 17.50
C ARG A 114 0.60 4.97 18.06
N ALA A 115 0.93 3.69 17.86
CA ALA A 115 2.21 3.12 18.28
C ALA A 115 3.38 3.73 17.49
N LEU A 116 3.23 3.87 16.16
CA LEU A 116 4.22 4.53 15.28
C LEU A 116 4.44 5.98 15.67
N TYR A 117 3.37 6.73 15.93
CA TYR A 117 3.47 8.10 16.46
C TYR A 117 4.21 8.12 17.80
N GLY A 118 3.84 7.23 18.72
CA GLY A 118 4.50 7.12 20.04
C GLY A 118 6.00 6.88 19.93
N TRP A 119 6.42 6.03 19.00
CA TRP A 119 7.81 5.75 18.72
C TRP A 119 8.51 6.92 18.00
N GLY A 120 7.92 7.42 16.89
CA GLY A 120 8.55 8.40 16.02
C GLY A 120 8.64 9.80 16.61
N ARG A 121 7.74 10.16 17.54
CA ARG A 121 7.74 11.50 18.19
C ARG A 121 8.96 11.77 19.07
N ASN A 122 9.72 10.74 19.45
CA ASN A 122 10.95 10.86 20.23
C ASN A 122 10.83 11.83 21.44
N GLY A 123 9.76 11.68 22.24
CA GLY A 123 9.47 12.52 23.40
C GLY A 123 8.82 13.89 23.10
N MET A 124 8.82 14.34 21.85
CA MET A 124 8.11 15.57 21.44
C MET A 124 6.58 15.35 21.43
N ARG A 125 5.84 16.46 21.54
CA ARG A 125 4.39 16.44 21.44
C ARG A 125 3.96 17.27 20.22
N PHE A 126 3.12 16.65 19.40
CA PHE A 126 2.47 17.32 18.27
C PHE A 126 0.98 17.42 18.55
N ALA A 127 0.57 18.53 19.15
CA ALA A 127 -0.79 18.72 19.67
C ALA A 127 -1.89 18.42 18.64
N LEU A 128 -1.67 18.79 17.37
CA LEU A 128 -2.63 18.52 16.30
C LEU A 128 -2.80 17.03 16.06
N VAL A 129 -1.72 16.25 16.06
CA VAL A 129 -1.76 14.79 15.86
C VAL A 129 -2.47 14.11 17.02
N GLU A 130 -2.17 14.53 18.27
CA GLU A 130 -2.82 13.98 19.47
C GLU A 130 -4.33 14.29 19.45
N GLN A 131 -4.72 15.53 19.15
CA GLN A 131 -6.13 15.91 18.99
C GLN A 131 -6.84 15.12 17.87
N LEU A 132 -6.14 14.82 16.78
CA LEU A 132 -6.71 14.01 15.71
C LEU A 132 -6.97 12.57 16.17
N PHE A 133 -6.07 11.96 16.91
CA PHE A 133 -6.31 10.63 17.48
C PHE A 133 -7.50 10.63 18.45
N ASP A 134 -7.61 11.65 19.32
CA ASP A 134 -8.73 11.78 20.25
C ASP A 134 -10.04 11.99 19.50
N TRP A 135 -10.03 12.80 18.44
CA TRP A 135 -11.20 13.03 17.60
C TRP A 135 -11.65 11.76 16.87
N LEU A 136 -10.71 11.00 16.28
CA LEU A 136 -11.00 9.73 15.61
C LEU A 136 -11.60 8.71 16.58
N GLU A 137 -11.08 8.64 17.82
CA GLU A 137 -11.61 7.77 18.85
C GLU A 137 -13.05 8.15 19.22
N ALA A 138 -13.32 9.45 19.39
CA ALA A 138 -14.64 9.97 19.75
C ALA A 138 -15.66 9.88 18.60
N ASN A 139 -15.21 9.89 17.36
CA ASN A 139 -16.04 9.85 16.15
C ASN A 139 -15.90 8.54 15.38
N TRP A 140 -15.69 7.44 16.09
CA TRP A 140 -15.50 6.13 15.46
C TRP A 140 -16.72 5.73 14.62
N PRO A 141 -16.51 5.20 13.38
CA PRO A 141 -17.63 4.83 12.53
C PRO A 141 -18.46 3.71 13.16
N ALA A 142 -19.78 3.86 13.13
CA ALA A 142 -20.71 2.83 13.62
C ALA A 142 -20.64 1.54 12.80
N HIS A 143 -20.28 1.65 11.52
CA HIS A 143 -20.09 0.53 10.58
C HIS A 143 -18.75 0.69 9.88
N GLU A 144 -17.85 -0.24 10.12
CA GLU A 144 -16.50 -0.23 9.54
C GLU A 144 -16.42 -0.90 8.16
N GLY A 145 -17.47 -1.61 7.77
CA GLY A 145 -17.44 -2.45 6.55
C GLY A 145 -16.64 -3.75 6.72
N GLU A 146 -16.73 -4.60 5.71
CA GLU A 146 -15.94 -5.83 5.68
C GLU A 146 -14.48 -5.52 5.32
N PRO A 147 -13.53 -6.15 6.00
CA PRO A 147 -12.12 -5.95 5.69
C PRO A 147 -11.78 -6.52 4.30
N VAL A 148 -11.04 -5.76 3.54
CA VAL A 148 -10.51 -6.11 2.22
C VAL A 148 -8.99 -6.06 2.20
N VAL A 149 -8.37 -6.67 1.18
CA VAL A 149 -6.95 -6.44 0.91
C VAL A 149 -6.76 -4.99 0.53
N SER A 150 -5.86 -4.30 1.19
CA SER A 150 -5.50 -2.91 0.90
C SER A 150 -4.04 -2.82 0.50
N TRP A 151 -3.75 -2.03 -0.52
CA TRP A 151 -2.38 -1.73 -0.95
C TRP A 151 -1.61 -0.94 0.12
N GLY A 152 -2.31 -0.05 0.85
CA GLY A 152 -1.76 0.75 1.94
C GLY A 152 -1.32 2.14 1.51
N ASP A 153 -0.40 2.27 0.56
CA ASP A 153 0.05 3.56 0.00
C ASP A 153 -0.31 3.69 -1.48
N ALA A 154 -1.61 3.74 -1.75
CA ALA A 154 -2.18 3.81 -3.09
C ALA A 154 -2.02 5.21 -3.70
N ARG A 155 -0.93 5.43 -4.43
CA ARG A 155 -0.63 6.69 -5.10
C ARG A 155 0.05 6.48 -6.46
N PRO A 156 -0.02 7.46 -7.39
CA PRO A 156 0.54 7.31 -8.73
C PRO A 156 2.05 7.00 -8.76
N ALA A 157 2.81 7.50 -7.78
CA ALA A 157 4.26 7.28 -7.69
C ALA A 157 4.63 5.82 -7.35
N ASN A 158 3.72 5.04 -6.77
CA ASN A 158 3.93 3.65 -6.42
C ASN A 158 3.46 2.68 -7.53
N ALA A 159 3.28 3.19 -8.75
CA ALA A 159 3.00 2.40 -9.94
C ALA A 159 3.94 2.74 -11.08
N LEU A 160 4.18 1.77 -11.98
CA LEU A 160 4.83 2.00 -13.26
C LEU A 160 3.75 2.22 -14.32
N TRP A 161 4.00 3.21 -15.18
CA TRP A 161 3.07 3.67 -16.20
C TRP A 161 3.63 3.50 -17.60
N ARG A 162 2.77 3.20 -18.55
CA ARG A 162 3.05 3.23 -19.97
C ARG A 162 1.82 3.75 -20.70
N GLU A 163 1.96 4.86 -21.44
CA GLU A 163 0.84 5.49 -22.15
C GLU A 163 -0.38 5.74 -21.23
N ALA A 164 -0.12 6.26 -20.03
CA ALA A 164 -1.12 6.51 -19.00
C ALA A 164 -1.89 5.27 -18.49
N ARG A 165 -1.34 4.05 -18.68
CA ARG A 165 -1.86 2.79 -18.12
C ARG A 165 -0.91 2.23 -17.10
N ILE A 166 -1.45 1.63 -16.04
CA ILE A 166 -0.64 0.91 -15.05
C ILE A 166 -0.09 -0.38 -15.67
N VAL A 167 1.23 -0.55 -15.62
CA VAL A 167 1.92 -1.79 -16.04
C VAL A 167 2.52 -2.55 -14.87
N ALA A 168 2.66 -1.93 -13.70
CA ALA A 168 2.97 -2.61 -12.45
C ALA A 168 2.56 -1.76 -11.25
N VAL A 169 2.02 -2.41 -10.23
CA VAL A 169 1.77 -1.84 -8.89
C VAL A 169 2.90 -2.31 -7.97
N LEU A 170 3.53 -1.36 -7.29
CA LEU A 170 4.72 -1.54 -6.47
C LEU A 170 4.47 -1.05 -5.04
N ASP A 171 5.51 -1.15 -4.20
CA ASP A 171 5.54 -0.59 -2.84
C ASP A 171 4.42 -1.12 -1.92
N TRP A 172 4.52 -2.40 -1.63
CA TRP A 172 3.56 -3.15 -0.83
C TRP A 172 3.89 -3.18 0.68
N GLU A 173 4.83 -2.33 1.14
CA GLU A 173 5.29 -2.33 2.53
C GLU A 173 4.21 -1.96 3.57
N LEU A 174 3.14 -1.31 3.12
CA LEU A 174 2.00 -0.92 3.94
C LEU A 174 0.74 -1.77 3.65
N ALA A 175 0.87 -2.86 2.89
CA ALA A 175 -0.25 -3.75 2.60
C ALA A 175 -0.86 -4.32 3.89
N MET A 176 -2.17 -4.41 3.93
CA MET A 176 -2.90 -4.87 5.11
C MET A 176 -4.32 -5.34 4.79
N LEU A 177 -4.99 -5.94 5.76
CA LEU A 177 -6.44 -6.02 5.78
C LEU A 177 -7.00 -4.73 6.41
N GLY A 178 -7.79 -3.99 5.65
CA GLY A 178 -8.40 -2.74 6.07
C GLY A 178 -9.86 -2.63 5.64
N PRO A 179 -10.63 -1.65 6.14
CA PRO A 179 -11.95 -1.37 5.60
C PRO A 179 -11.84 -0.88 4.15
N ARG A 180 -12.93 -1.05 3.42
CA ARG A 180 -13.03 -0.57 2.03
C ARG A 180 -13.18 0.94 1.99
#